data_0186eb5998a6764c95cd835f2299c49e
#
_entry.id   0186eb5998a6764c95cd835f2299c49e
#
_cell.length_a   1.000
_cell.length_b   1.000
_cell.length_c   1.000
_cell.angle_alpha   90.00
_cell.angle_beta   90.00
_cell.angle_gamma   90.00
#
_symmetry.space_group_name_H-M   'P 1'
#
loop_
_entity.id
_entity.type
_entity.pdbx_description
1 polymer ?
#
loop_
_entity_poly.entity_id
_entity_poly.type
_entity_poly.pdbx_seq_one_letter_code
_entity_poly.pdbx_strand_id
1 'polypeptide(L)'
;MVEKHNYPKKSENLWTVNLEFTGGNGMLVLPIKKKWFYMILTGEKREEYRDVKPYYTTRLNKIFNMVDDIPLDYAETQVRFTNGYGYKVPAFIADCHLEKRTGRKEWGAEPDTEYYVLVIEKIRWKSMDNLGGYLAAQTERGV
;
A
#
# COMPACT_ATOMS: atom_id res chain seq x y z
N MET A 1 8.04 16.60 -5.96
CA MET A 1 7.85 16.13 -5.79
C MET A 1 8.09 15.51 -5.45
N VAL A 2 7.95 15.08 -5.37
CA VAL A 2 7.95 14.47 -5.08
C VAL A 2 8.47 13.89 -5.26
N GLU A 3 8.63 13.78 -5.61
CA GLU A 3 8.96 13.34 -5.79
C GLU A 3 9.57 12.74 -5.80
N LYS A 4 10.05 12.81 -5.93
CA LYS A 4 10.64 12.10 -5.98
C LYS A 4 10.39 11.05 -5.95
N HIS A 5 10.07 11.38 -6.11
CA HIS A 5 9.60 10.41 -5.94
C HIS A 5 9.92 9.24 -6.60
N ASN A 6 9.56 8.38 -6.51
CA ASN A 6 9.82 7.03 -6.85
C ASN A 6 9.28 6.62 -8.18
N TYR A 7 8.47 7.46 -8.77
CA TYR A 7 7.73 7.13 -9.98
C TYR A 7 8.03 8.13 -11.05
N PRO A 8 8.05 7.71 -12.30
CA PRO A 8 8.16 8.66 -13.42
C PRO A 8 6.98 9.60 -13.37
N LYS A 9 7.23 10.87 -13.49
CA LYS A 9 6.19 11.86 -13.27
C LYS A 9 4.98 11.69 -14.14
N LYS A 10 5.18 11.46 -15.42
CA LYS A 10 4.05 11.29 -16.32
C LYS A 10 3.27 10.04 -16.01
N SER A 11 4.00 8.96 -15.86
CA SER A 11 3.36 7.70 -15.53
C SER A 11 2.68 7.77 -14.20
N GLU A 12 3.31 8.44 -13.27
CA GLU A 12 2.81 8.56 -11.94
C GLU A 12 1.42 9.17 -11.92
N ASN A 13 1.27 10.31 -12.57
CA ASN A 13 -0.02 11.00 -12.54
C ASN A 13 -1.14 10.15 -13.11
N LEU A 14 -0.88 9.54 -14.26
CA LEU A 14 -1.87 8.75 -14.92
C LEU A 14 -2.15 7.45 -14.19
N TRP A 15 -1.09 6.77 -13.83
CA TRP A 15 -1.19 5.48 -13.18
C TRP A 15 -1.82 5.59 -11.81
N THR A 16 -1.32 6.51 -11.01
CA THR A 16 -1.75 6.61 -9.63
C THR A 16 -3.23 6.92 -9.54
N VAL A 17 -3.69 7.86 -10.37
CA VAL A 17 -5.10 8.19 -10.36
C VAL A 17 -5.93 6.98 -10.77
N ASN A 18 -5.53 6.32 -11.83
CA ASN A 18 -6.31 5.20 -12.34
C ASN A 18 -6.27 4.00 -11.45
N LEU A 19 -5.08 3.65 -10.98
CA LEU A 19 -4.92 2.41 -10.22
C LEU A 19 -5.39 2.53 -8.79
N GLU A 20 -5.21 3.70 -8.19
CA GLU A 20 -5.55 3.85 -6.79
C GLU A 20 -7.04 4.01 -6.54
N PHE A 21 -7.83 4.23 -7.60
CA PHE A 21 -9.24 4.49 -7.38
C PHE A 21 -10.18 3.72 -8.27
N THR A 22 -9.67 2.76 -9.00
CA THR A 22 -10.52 2.11 -9.95
C THR A 22 -10.82 0.69 -9.64
N GLY A 23 -10.78 0.31 -8.47
CA GLY A 23 -11.18 -1.04 -8.19
C GLY A 23 -12.62 -1.31 -8.55
N GLY A 24 -13.18 -0.65 -9.52
CA GLY A 24 -14.53 -0.87 -9.95
C GLY A 24 -15.58 -0.68 -8.86
N ASN A 25 -15.20 -0.92 -7.64
CA ASN A 25 -16.06 -0.82 -6.47
C ASN A 25 -15.55 0.21 -5.47
N GLY A 26 -14.64 1.07 -5.90
CA GLY A 26 -14.06 2.08 -5.03
C GLY A 26 -12.94 1.60 -4.15
N MET A 27 -12.43 0.40 -4.40
CA MET A 27 -11.31 -0.11 -3.62
C MET A 27 -10.04 0.66 -3.95
N LEU A 28 -9.30 1.03 -2.92
CA LEU A 28 -8.01 1.67 -3.09
C LEU A 28 -7.01 0.65 -3.61
N VAL A 29 -6.26 1.02 -4.64
CA VAL A 29 -5.20 0.16 -5.20
C VAL A 29 -3.89 0.90 -5.05
N LEU A 30 -2.92 0.28 -4.39
CA LEU A 30 -1.63 0.88 -4.11
C LEU A 30 -0.50 0.05 -4.69
N PRO A 31 0.16 0.56 -5.74
CA PRO A 31 1.41 -0.06 -6.20
C PRO A 31 2.51 0.22 -5.20
N ILE A 32 3.28 -0.80 -4.86
CA ILE A 32 4.41 -0.63 -3.95
C ILE A 32 5.62 -1.34 -4.53
N LYS A 33 6.79 -1.01 -4.01
CA LYS A 33 8.02 -1.62 -4.46
C LYS A 33 8.06 -3.09 -4.11
N LYS A 34 8.73 -3.86 -4.95
CA LYS A 34 8.83 -5.30 -4.79
C LYS A 34 9.30 -5.70 -3.38
N LYS A 35 10.31 -5.01 -2.87
CA LYS A 35 10.86 -5.31 -1.56
C LYS A 35 9.77 -5.24 -0.48
N TRP A 36 9.03 -4.12 -0.47
CA TRP A 36 8.00 -3.92 0.54
C TRP A 36 6.83 -4.87 0.35
N PHE A 37 6.51 -5.14 -0.93
CA PHE A 37 5.42 -6.05 -1.25
C PHE A 37 5.64 -7.42 -0.60
N TYR A 38 6.82 -7.99 -0.78
CA TYR A 38 7.08 -9.32 -0.24
C TYR A 38 7.29 -9.29 1.27
N MET A 39 7.79 -8.20 1.82
CA MET A 39 7.91 -8.08 3.26
C MET A 39 6.54 -8.03 3.93
N ILE A 40 5.56 -7.39 3.30
CA ILE A 40 4.20 -7.40 3.82
C ILE A 40 3.60 -8.80 3.70
N LEU A 41 3.81 -9.41 2.54
CA LEU A 41 3.23 -10.71 2.27
C LEU A 41 3.72 -11.78 3.25
N THR A 42 4.96 -11.68 3.70
CA THR A 42 5.53 -12.62 4.65
C THR A 42 5.27 -12.24 6.11
N GLY A 43 4.66 -11.10 6.35
CA GLY A 43 4.39 -10.64 7.70
C GLY A 43 5.50 -9.85 8.35
N GLU A 44 6.63 -9.67 7.67
CA GLU A 44 7.76 -8.95 8.21
C GLU A 44 7.47 -7.46 8.32
N LYS A 45 6.71 -6.90 7.37
CA LYS A 45 6.35 -5.49 7.36
C LYS A 45 4.83 -5.39 7.52
N ARG A 46 4.39 -4.57 8.46
CA ARG A 46 2.98 -4.48 8.79
C ARG A 46 2.37 -3.11 8.57
N GLU A 47 3.13 -2.20 8.00
CA GLU A 47 2.66 -0.84 7.75
C GLU A 47 3.16 -0.37 6.42
N GLU A 48 2.34 0.39 5.71
CA GLU A 48 2.73 1.05 4.48
C GLU A 48 2.50 2.53 4.65
N TYR A 49 3.39 3.36 4.10
CA TYR A 49 3.42 4.79 4.38
C TYR A 49 3.14 5.59 3.14
N ARG A 50 2.37 6.67 3.32
CA ARG A 50 2.16 7.65 2.26
C ARG A 50 2.36 9.04 2.84
N ASP A 51 2.94 9.92 2.04
CA ASP A 51 3.24 11.28 2.49
C ASP A 51 1.98 12.04 2.85
N VAL A 52 2.08 12.92 3.83
CA VAL A 52 0.98 13.81 4.18
C VAL A 52 1.00 14.97 3.19
N LYS A 53 0.34 14.76 2.07
CA LYS A 53 0.26 15.71 0.96
C LYS A 53 -1.17 15.73 0.43
N PRO A 54 -1.60 16.85 -0.17
CA PRO A 54 -2.97 16.93 -0.68
C PRO A 54 -3.34 15.77 -1.60
N TYR A 55 -2.40 15.31 -2.39
CA TYR A 55 -2.63 14.17 -3.28
C TYR A 55 -3.16 12.97 -2.51
N TYR A 56 -2.47 12.58 -1.46
CA TYR A 56 -2.87 11.42 -0.66
C TYR A 56 -4.02 11.74 0.27
N THR A 57 -4.01 12.93 0.87
CA THR A 57 -5.07 13.33 1.78
C THR A 57 -6.44 13.23 1.10
N THR A 58 -6.56 13.77 -0.11
CA THR A 58 -7.82 13.75 -0.83
C THR A 58 -8.27 12.33 -1.12
N ARG A 59 -7.34 11.49 -1.53
CA ARG A 59 -7.67 10.13 -1.93
C ARG A 59 -8.02 9.26 -0.73
N LEU A 60 -7.22 9.36 0.31
CA LEU A 60 -7.47 8.57 1.51
C LEU A 60 -8.74 8.99 2.22
N ASN A 61 -9.08 10.28 2.14
CA ASN A 61 -10.30 10.77 2.75
C ASN A 61 -11.57 10.21 2.09
N LYS A 62 -11.45 9.71 0.87
CA LYS A 62 -12.59 9.09 0.19
C LYS A 62 -12.80 7.64 0.64
N ILE A 63 -11.79 7.05 1.22
CA ILE A 63 -11.77 5.62 1.53
C ILE A 63 -11.90 5.40 3.03
N PHE A 64 -11.22 6.22 3.81
CA PHE A 64 -11.20 6.11 5.26
C PHE A 64 -11.93 7.28 5.88
N ASN A 65 -12.44 7.10 7.09
CA ASN A 65 -13.12 8.16 7.82
C ASN A 65 -12.09 9.11 8.41
N MET A 66 -12.11 10.35 7.94
CA MET A 66 -11.20 11.39 8.44
C MET A 66 -11.99 12.65 8.74
N VAL A 67 -11.54 13.39 9.73
CA VAL A 67 -12.04 14.74 10.03
C VAL A 67 -10.81 15.63 10.15
N ASP A 68 -10.82 16.73 9.37
CA ASP A 68 -9.68 17.66 9.34
C ASP A 68 -8.37 16.91 9.06
N ASP A 69 -8.45 15.99 8.10
CA ASP A 69 -7.31 15.21 7.64
C ASP A 69 -6.69 14.31 8.71
N ILE A 70 -7.48 13.98 9.73
CA ILE A 70 -7.05 13.08 10.78
C ILE A 70 -7.97 11.86 10.78
N PRO A 71 -7.39 10.66 10.69
CA PRO A 71 -8.21 9.44 10.78
C PRO A 71 -8.95 9.37 12.11
N LEU A 72 -10.23 9.03 12.03
CA LEU A 72 -11.09 9.10 13.21
C LEU A 72 -11.03 7.87 14.09
N ASP A 73 -10.96 6.71 13.48
CA ASP A 73 -11.06 5.48 14.24
C ASP A 73 -10.30 4.40 13.51
N TYR A 74 -10.46 3.19 13.99
CA TYR A 74 -9.75 2.06 13.41
C TYR A 74 -10.66 1.25 12.49
N ALA A 75 -11.62 1.91 11.87
CA ALA A 75 -12.46 1.22 10.89
C ALA A 75 -11.59 0.68 9.78
N GLU A 76 -11.76 -0.60 9.50
CA GLU A 76 -10.95 -1.26 8.49
C GLU A 76 -11.61 -1.17 7.14
N THR A 77 -10.79 -1.06 6.10
CA THR A 77 -11.24 -1.16 4.74
C THR A 77 -10.26 -2.01 3.96
N GLN A 78 -10.72 -2.57 2.87
CA GLN A 78 -9.87 -3.42 2.05
C GLN A 78 -9.06 -2.57 1.09
N VAL A 79 -7.77 -2.88 0.99
CA VAL A 79 -6.84 -2.21 0.10
C VAL A 79 -6.14 -3.26 -0.73
N ARG A 80 -6.03 -3.01 -2.03
CA ARG A 80 -5.32 -3.89 -2.95
C ARG A 80 -3.91 -3.37 -3.13
N PHE A 81 -2.94 -4.18 -2.79
CA PHE A 81 -1.52 -3.85 -2.98
C PHE A 81 -1.00 -4.60 -4.18
N THR A 82 -0.23 -3.92 -5.03
CA THR A 82 0.35 -4.56 -6.21
C THR A 82 1.86 -4.43 -6.18
N ASN A 83 2.53 -5.41 -6.76
CA ASN A 83 3.98 -5.39 -6.90
C ASN A 83 4.31 -4.52 -8.11
N GLY A 84 4.39 -3.19 -7.86
CA GLY A 84 4.60 -2.25 -8.93
C GLY A 84 3.33 -2.01 -9.74
N TYR A 85 3.51 -1.37 -10.88
CA TYR A 85 2.41 -1.00 -11.74
C TYR A 85 2.06 -2.11 -12.71
N GLY A 86 0.80 -2.11 -13.13
CA GLY A 86 0.32 -3.07 -14.11
C GLY A 86 -0.77 -3.94 -13.51
N TYR A 87 -1.56 -4.55 -14.39
CA TYR A 87 -2.67 -5.36 -13.90
C TYR A 87 -2.35 -6.86 -13.85
N LYS A 88 -1.23 -7.26 -14.43
CA LYS A 88 -0.82 -8.67 -14.39
C LYS A 88 0.35 -8.89 -13.43
N VAL A 89 0.54 -8.00 -12.50
CA VAL A 89 1.58 -8.17 -11.50
C VAL A 89 1.00 -8.85 -10.27
N PRO A 90 1.84 -9.44 -9.44
CA PRO A 90 1.36 -10.03 -8.19
C PRO A 90 0.63 -8.99 -7.35
N ALA A 91 -0.39 -9.43 -6.64
CA ALA A 91 -1.21 -8.54 -5.84
C ALA A 91 -1.77 -9.28 -4.64
N PHE A 92 -2.15 -8.52 -3.62
CA PHE A 92 -2.94 -9.07 -2.52
C PHE A 92 -3.90 -8.00 -2.02
N ILE A 93 -4.94 -8.44 -1.35
CA ILE A 93 -5.91 -7.55 -0.71
C ILE A 93 -5.81 -7.76 0.80
N ALA A 94 -5.74 -6.67 1.52
CA ALA A 94 -5.62 -6.72 2.98
C ALA A 94 -6.61 -5.77 3.63
N ASP A 95 -7.05 -6.14 4.80
CA ASP A 95 -7.83 -5.24 5.66
C ASP A 95 -6.84 -4.29 6.30
N CYS A 96 -7.10 -3.00 6.18
CA CYS A 96 -6.22 -1.97 6.73
C CYS A 96 -7.03 -0.92 7.47
N HIS A 97 -6.44 -0.36 8.51
CA HIS A 97 -6.96 0.89 9.07
C HIS A 97 -5.91 1.99 8.86
N LEU A 98 -6.31 3.23 9.01
CA LEU A 98 -5.45 4.37 8.74
C LEU A 98 -5.12 5.11 10.02
N GLU A 99 -3.83 5.43 10.17
CA GLU A 99 -3.35 6.28 11.25
C GLU A 99 -2.52 7.41 10.64
N LYS A 100 -2.23 8.40 11.43
CA LYS A 100 -1.38 9.52 11.00
C LYS A 100 -0.33 9.71 12.08
N ARG A 101 0.89 9.29 11.79
CA ARG A 101 1.97 9.31 12.77
C ARG A 101 3.30 9.02 12.09
N THR A 102 4.37 8.96 12.86
CA THR A 102 5.67 8.55 12.33
C THR A 102 5.65 7.04 12.08
N GLY A 103 6.54 6.60 11.20
CA GLY A 103 6.64 5.19 10.86
C GLY A 103 7.96 4.59 11.29
N ARG A 104 8.20 3.37 10.86
CA ARG A 104 9.40 2.61 11.22
C ARG A 104 10.42 2.67 10.10
N LYS A 105 11.65 2.99 10.47
CA LYS A 105 12.72 3.13 9.50
C LYS A 105 12.94 1.83 8.73
N GLU A 106 12.88 0.71 9.42
CA GLU A 106 13.13 -0.58 8.78
C GLU A 106 12.04 -0.95 7.77
N TRP A 107 10.94 -0.24 7.78
CA TRP A 107 9.84 -0.45 6.81
C TRP A 107 9.73 0.69 5.82
N GLY A 108 10.74 1.56 5.76
CA GLY A 108 10.83 2.59 4.73
C GLY A 108 10.50 4.00 5.17
N ALA A 109 10.19 4.24 6.43
CA ALA A 109 9.88 5.58 6.89
C ALA A 109 11.16 6.36 7.18
N GLU A 110 11.11 7.66 6.90
CA GLU A 110 12.18 8.57 7.29
C GLU A 110 12.00 8.95 8.75
N PRO A 111 13.10 9.19 9.49
CA PRO A 111 12.99 9.59 10.89
C PRO A 111 12.22 10.90 11.05
N ASP A 112 11.49 11.01 12.13
CA ASP A 112 10.81 12.24 12.53
C ASP A 112 9.91 12.82 11.46
N THR A 113 9.34 11.95 10.63
CA THR A 113 8.45 12.35 9.56
C THR A 113 7.07 11.75 9.79
N GLU A 114 6.05 12.59 9.68
CA GLU A 114 4.67 12.13 9.83
C GLU A 114 4.15 11.61 8.51
N TYR A 115 3.49 10.47 8.57
CA TYR A 115 2.90 9.83 7.40
C TYR A 115 1.45 9.48 7.64
N TYR A 116 0.73 9.25 6.57
CA TYR A 116 -0.45 8.41 6.62
C TYR A 116 0.04 6.98 6.68
N VAL A 117 -0.37 6.25 7.69
CA VAL A 117 0.09 4.89 7.93
C VAL A 117 -1.07 3.94 7.70
N LEU A 118 -0.92 3.09 6.69
CA LEU A 118 -1.88 2.01 6.46
C LEU A 118 -1.41 0.82 7.27
N VAL A 119 -2.13 0.52 8.33
CA VAL A 119 -1.79 -0.59 9.20
C VAL A 119 -2.47 -1.84 8.67
N ILE A 120 -1.67 -2.84 8.33
CA ILE A 120 -2.17 -4.05 7.71
C ILE A 120 -2.60 -5.03 8.79
N GLU A 121 -3.90 -5.27 8.84
CA GLU A 121 -4.47 -6.13 9.88
C GLU A 121 -4.52 -7.58 9.44
N LYS A 122 -4.95 -7.84 8.20
CA LYS A 122 -5.10 -9.20 7.74
C LYS A 122 -5.08 -9.24 6.22
N ILE A 123 -4.33 -10.18 5.68
CA ILE A 123 -4.32 -10.40 4.23
C ILE A 123 -5.47 -11.34 3.90
N ARG A 124 -6.37 -10.89 3.01
CA ARG A 124 -7.59 -11.61 2.66
C ARG A 124 -7.45 -12.43 1.40
N TRP A 125 -6.65 -11.97 0.46
CA TRP A 125 -6.61 -12.58 -0.87
C TRP A 125 -5.26 -12.34 -1.49
N LYS A 126 -4.78 -13.30 -2.25
CA LYS A 126 -3.53 -13.21 -2.99
C LYS A 126 -3.75 -13.67 -4.40
N SER A 127 -3.02 -13.06 -5.35
CA SER A 127 -3.03 -13.51 -6.71
C SER A 127 -2.07 -14.69 -6.85
N MET A 128 -2.61 -15.88 -6.79
CA MET A 128 -1.78 -17.09 -6.78
C MET A 128 -1.02 -17.28 -8.09
N ASP A 129 -1.62 -16.90 -9.21
CA ASP A 129 -0.96 -17.07 -10.48
C ASP A 129 0.38 -16.35 -10.54
N ASN A 130 0.43 -15.17 -9.93
CA ASN A 130 1.63 -14.35 -9.98
C ASN A 130 2.55 -14.56 -8.80
N LEU A 131 2.10 -15.27 -7.79
CA LEU A 131 2.89 -15.51 -6.59
C LEU A 131 3.46 -16.92 -6.52
N GLY A 132 3.05 -17.80 -7.44
CA GLY A 132 3.44 -19.19 -7.38
C GLY A 132 4.93 -19.41 -7.31
N GLY A 133 5.67 -18.74 -8.19
CA GLY A 133 7.11 -18.88 -8.21
C GLY A 133 7.77 -18.46 -6.92
N TYR A 134 7.32 -17.36 -6.35
CA TYR A 134 7.87 -16.87 -5.10
C TYR A 134 7.60 -17.86 -3.97
N LEU A 135 6.37 -18.35 -3.87
CA LEU A 135 6.00 -19.28 -2.81
C LEU A 135 6.73 -20.61 -2.94
N ALA A 136 6.90 -21.08 -4.18
CA ALA A 136 7.66 -22.29 -4.42
C ALA A 136 9.11 -22.16 -3.98
N ALA A 137 9.71 -21.00 -4.28
CA ALA A 137 11.09 -20.76 -3.88
C ALA A 137 11.22 -20.74 -2.35
N GLN A 138 10.25 -20.19 -1.65
CA GLN A 138 10.25 -20.20 -0.19
C GLN A 138 10.21 -21.62 0.33
N THR A 139 9.37 -22.44 -0.27
CA THR A 139 9.25 -23.83 0.15
C THR A 139 10.57 -24.59 -0.05
N GLU A 140 11.20 -24.38 -1.21
CA GLU A 140 12.45 -25.06 -1.52
C GLU A 140 13.58 -24.70 -0.58
N ARG A 141 13.50 -23.54 0.05
CA ARG A 141 14.50 -23.15 1.04
C ARG A 141 14.27 -23.75 2.40
N GLY A 142 13.29 -24.61 2.51
CA GLY A 142 13.01 -25.26 3.78
C GLY A 142 12.24 -24.42 4.75
N VAL A 143 11.54 -23.46 4.26
CA VAL A 143 10.72 -22.58 5.11
C VAL A 143 9.30 -22.98 5.11
#